data_dcf33ad1e842b5965959fa3d9905f23d
#
_entry.id   dcf33ad1e842b5965959fa3d9905f23d
#
_cell.length_a   1.000
_cell.length_b   1.000
_cell.length_c   1.000
_cell.angle_alpha   90.00
_cell.angle_beta   90.00
_cell.angle_gamma   90.00
#
_symmetry.space_group_name_H-M   'P 1'
#
loop_
_entity.id
_entity.type
_entity.pdbx_description
1 polymer ?
#
loop_
_entity_poly.entity_id
_entity_poly.type
_entity_poly.pdbx_seq_one_letter_code
_entity_poly.pdbx_strand_id
1 'polypeptide(L)'
;RSVKDKPMVHMLPHWNWDEESLQDRKMLVDGKVPVRVFSNAASVELYLNNESLGKKTFTKKQTADGRSYQEGENGQLYLEWKVAYKPGTLVAVARDESGKEIARDTVTTADQPSNVRLVKEEHVIGADGKDLTYIHYEIVDANGNLVPTANNLVHFNLHGQGEIVGVDNGEQASRERYKAQADGTWKRKAFNGKGVVIVKSTETAGKFTLYADSEGLGSDSATVYTVKRTQSAKELVDLLPAKATTIVGEEAQLPQMVKAVYNDGSTEDKAVTWKIPADLTKTRGVKEVLGSVAGTSLTARLMLKVLDLVAWLPKSQTVPVNTATEDLDKVVTAIFSDGTTSDAEVSSWTLENPDALKAENGQ
;
A
#
# COMPACT_ATOMS: atom_id res chain seq x y z
N ARG A 1 -13.63 3.81 10.93
CA ARG A 1 -14.05 5.14 11.41
C ARG A 1 -14.47 5.18 12.88
N SER A 2 -15.02 4.09 13.41
CA SER A 2 -15.52 4.01 14.79
C SER A 2 -14.42 3.83 15.85
N VAL A 3 -13.19 3.47 15.44
CA VAL A 3 -12.08 3.26 16.37
C VAL A 3 -11.38 4.60 16.60
N LYS A 4 -11.65 5.24 17.73
CA LYS A 4 -11.18 6.58 18.08
C LYS A 4 -9.65 6.66 18.23
N ASP A 5 -9.01 5.58 18.64
CA ASP A 5 -7.58 5.54 18.99
C ASP A 5 -6.66 5.18 17.80
N LYS A 6 -7.24 4.93 16.62
CA LYS A 6 -6.49 4.66 15.40
C LYS A 6 -6.80 5.72 14.34
N PRO A 7 -5.89 6.66 14.09
CA PRO A 7 -6.03 7.60 12.99
C PRO A 7 -6.23 6.86 11.68
N MET A 8 -7.18 7.33 10.86
CA MET A 8 -7.42 6.77 9.52
C MET A 8 -7.76 7.86 8.53
N VAL A 9 -7.33 7.67 7.31
CA VAL A 9 -7.75 8.39 6.13
C VAL A 9 -7.80 7.41 4.98
N HIS A 10 -8.79 7.53 4.10
CA HIS A 10 -8.95 6.66 2.94
C HIS A 10 -9.63 7.42 1.80
N MET A 11 -9.04 7.36 0.62
CA MET A 11 -9.51 8.02 -0.59
C MET A 11 -10.27 7.06 -1.52
N LEU A 12 -11.26 7.59 -2.21
CA LEU A 12 -11.95 6.98 -3.34
C LEU A 12 -12.13 8.05 -4.44
N PRO A 13 -12.11 7.64 -5.71
CA PRO A 13 -11.81 6.34 -6.30
C PRO A 13 -10.30 6.12 -6.48
N HIS A 14 -9.92 5.02 -7.18
CA HIS A 14 -8.56 4.86 -7.70
C HIS A 14 -8.18 5.98 -8.69
N TRP A 15 -6.88 6.11 -9.03
CA TRP A 15 -6.40 7.21 -9.89
C TRP A 15 -5.78 6.70 -11.20
N ASN A 16 -6.45 5.70 -11.84
CA ASN A 16 -6.14 5.19 -13.17
C ASN A 16 -7.37 5.35 -14.07
N TRP A 17 -7.47 6.48 -14.74
CA TRP A 17 -8.57 6.80 -15.64
C TRP A 17 -8.05 7.24 -16.99
N ASP A 18 -8.77 6.87 -18.06
CA ASP A 18 -8.71 7.50 -19.36
C ASP A 18 -10.03 8.23 -19.65
N GLU A 19 -10.04 9.05 -20.70
CA GLU A 19 -11.24 9.82 -21.07
C GLU A 19 -12.44 8.93 -21.35
N GLU A 20 -12.23 7.79 -22.01
CA GLU A 20 -13.29 6.84 -22.35
C GLU A 20 -13.89 6.20 -21.10
N SER A 21 -13.05 5.71 -20.20
CA SER A 21 -13.48 5.12 -18.92
C SER A 21 -14.25 6.10 -18.04
N LEU A 22 -13.85 7.37 -18.00
CA LEU A 22 -14.55 8.40 -17.24
C LEU A 22 -15.93 8.70 -17.83
N GLN A 23 -16.03 8.83 -19.15
CA GLN A 23 -17.29 9.11 -19.83
C GLN A 23 -18.26 7.95 -19.72
N ASP A 24 -17.82 6.72 -19.93
CA ASP A 24 -18.64 5.52 -19.84
C ASP A 24 -19.23 5.29 -18.44
N ARG A 25 -18.48 5.61 -17.41
CA ARG A 25 -18.93 5.39 -16.03
C ARG A 25 -19.79 6.50 -15.47
N LYS A 26 -20.00 7.58 -16.21
CA LYS A 26 -20.72 8.79 -15.74
C LYS A 26 -20.21 9.28 -14.39
N MET A 27 -18.90 9.14 -14.17
CA MET A 27 -18.26 9.44 -12.89
C MET A 27 -17.91 10.91 -12.74
N LEU A 28 -17.91 11.66 -13.83
CA LEU A 28 -17.54 13.07 -13.79
C LEU A 28 -18.70 13.93 -13.28
N VAL A 29 -18.37 14.84 -12.38
CA VAL A 29 -19.22 15.94 -11.94
C VAL A 29 -18.61 17.24 -12.44
N ASP A 30 -19.30 17.92 -13.35
CA ASP A 30 -18.81 19.15 -14.00
C ASP A 30 -17.44 18.94 -14.69
N GLY A 31 -17.25 17.79 -15.36
CA GLY A 31 -16.00 17.43 -16.05
C GLY A 31 -14.83 17.06 -15.12
N LYS A 32 -15.08 16.87 -13.83
CA LYS A 32 -14.06 16.55 -12.81
C LYS A 32 -14.41 15.27 -12.06
N VAL A 33 -13.40 14.57 -11.58
CA VAL A 33 -13.55 13.36 -10.75
C VAL A 33 -13.88 13.77 -9.32
N PRO A 34 -14.99 13.30 -8.72
CA PRO A 34 -15.28 13.53 -7.31
C PRO A 34 -14.39 12.62 -6.45
N VAL A 35 -13.36 13.18 -5.85
CA VAL A 35 -12.49 12.49 -4.91
C VAL A 35 -13.08 12.59 -3.51
N ARG A 36 -13.46 11.47 -2.94
CA ARG A 36 -14.05 11.37 -1.59
C ARG A 36 -13.04 10.85 -0.61
N VAL A 37 -12.90 11.54 0.51
CA VAL A 37 -11.95 11.17 1.57
C VAL A 37 -12.70 10.91 2.86
N PHE A 38 -12.58 9.69 3.35
CA PHE A 38 -13.10 9.25 4.65
C PHE A 38 -12.00 9.35 5.69
N SER A 39 -12.28 9.97 6.84
CA SER A 39 -11.31 10.10 7.92
C SER A 39 -12.00 10.21 9.28
N ASN A 40 -11.26 9.96 10.34
CA ASN A 40 -11.62 10.31 11.72
C ASN A 40 -10.79 11.49 12.27
N ALA A 41 -10.05 12.16 11.40
CA ALA A 41 -9.27 13.37 11.70
C ALA A 41 -10.16 14.62 11.76
N ALA A 42 -9.64 15.74 12.27
CA ALA A 42 -10.35 17.03 12.28
C ALA A 42 -10.40 17.66 10.90
N SER A 43 -9.36 17.50 10.11
CA SER A 43 -9.26 18.06 8.75
C SER A 43 -8.44 17.15 7.84
N VAL A 44 -8.64 17.35 6.54
CA VAL A 44 -7.82 16.71 5.48
C VAL A 44 -7.44 17.77 4.46
N GLU A 45 -6.22 17.71 3.99
CA GLU A 45 -5.74 18.44 2.83
C GLU A 45 -5.41 17.46 1.71
N LEU A 46 -5.93 17.74 0.51
CA LEU A 46 -5.73 16.89 -0.66
C LEU A 46 -4.70 17.53 -1.60
N TYR A 47 -3.81 16.71 -2.12
CA TYR A 47 -2.79 17.11 -3.10
C TYR A 47 -2.89 16.25 -4.35
N LEU A 48 -2.64 16.84 -5.52
CA LEU A 48 -2.41 16.12 -6.78
C LEU A 48 -1.06 16.57 -7.34
N ASN A 49 -0.16 15.62 -7.55
CA ASN A 49 1.18 15.89 -8.08
C ASN A 49 1.87 17.05 -7.31
N ASN A 50 1.73 17.04 -5.98
CA ASN A 50 2.29 18.02 -5.04
C ASN A 50 1.60 19.40 -5.01
N GLU A 51 0.62 19.63 -5.87
CA GLU A 51 -0.17 20.83 -5.84
C GLU A 51 -1.34 20.66 -4.85
N SER A 52 -1.47 21.57 -3.87
CA SER A 52 -2.56 21.54 -2.91
C SER A 52 -3.88 21.86 -3.62
N LEU A 53 -4.86 20.98 -3.43
CA LEU A 53 -6.25 21.18 -3.88
C LEU A 53 -7.13 21.79 -2.78
N GLY A 54 -6.48 22.22 -1.69
CA GLY A 54 -7.10 22.86 -0.55
C GLY A 54 -7.42 21.92 0.61
N LYS A 55 -7.55 22.52 1.77
CA LYS A 55 -7.89 21.89 3.05
C LYS A 55 -9.39 21.95 3.29
N LYS A 56 -9.96 20.84 3.76
CA LYS A 56 -11.36 20.76 4.23
C LYS A 56 -11.42 20.21 5.65
N THR A 57 -12.46 20.60 6.40
CA THR A 57 -12.63 20.24 7.80
C THR A 57 -13.91 19.45 8.02
N PHE A 58 -13.89 18.55 8.99
CA PHE A 58 -15.08 17.89 9.51
C PHE A 58 -15.68 18.69 10.66
N THR A 59 -17.01 18.68 10.76
CA THR A 59 -17.74 19.21 11.90
C THR A 59 -18.11 18.08 12.84
N LYS A 60 -17.77 18.21 14.13
CA LYS A 60 -18.21 17.25 15.17
C LYS A 60 -19.70 17.38 15.40
N LYS A 61 -20.39 16.25 15.43
CA LYS A 61 -21.81 16.09 15.71
C LYS A 61 -22.04 15.01 16.75
N GLN A 62 -23.26 14.99 17.30
CA GLN A 62 -23.71 13.93 18.18
C GLN A 62 -25.03 13.35 17.69
N THR A 63 -25.18 12.05 17.83
CA THR A 63 -26.46 11.36 17.64
C THR A 63 -27.36 11.60 18.83
N ALA A 64 -28.67 11.30 18.72
CA ALA A 64 -29.63 11.45 19.80
C ALA A 64 -29.29 10.62 21.06
N ASP A 65 -28.56 9.53 20.90
CA ASP A 65 -28.05 8.66 21.98
C ASP A 65 -26.65 9.10 22.48
N GLY A 66 -26.17 10.29 22.12
CA GLY A 66 -24.94 10.90 22.63
C GLY A 66 -23.63 10.44 21.99
N ARG A 67 -23.67 9.58 20.97
CA ARG A 67 -22.46 9.15 20.24
C ARG A 67 -21.94 10.25 19.35
N SER A 68 -20.65 10.54 19.45
CA SER A 68 -20.00 11.54 18.60
C SER A 68 -19.66 10.96 17.21
N TYR A 69 -19.88 11.76 16.19
CA TYR A 69 -19.44 11.48 14.80
C TYR A 69 -18.99 12.77 14.12
N GLN A 70 -18.48 12.66 12.91
CA GLN A 70 -18.00 13.79 12.14
C GLN A 70 -18.70 13.85 10.79
N GLU A 71 -19.12 15.05 10.41
CA GLU A 71 -19.72 15.37 9.11
C GLU A 71 -18.79 16.29 8.32
N GLY A 72 -18.72 16.04 7.01
CA GLY A 72 -18.22 16.99 6.03
C GLY A 72 -19.31 17.97 5.58
N GLU A 73 -19.11 18.57 4.44
CA GLU A 73 -20.09 19.47 3.83
C GLU A 73 -21.42 18.74 3.55
N ASN A 74 -22.54 19.44 3.74
CA ASN A 74 -23.90 18.94 3.44
C ASN A 74 -24.30 17.65 4.17
N GLY A 75 -23.80 17.41 5.38
CA GLY A 75 -24.12 16.22 6.17
C GLY A 75 -23.50 14.92 5.66
N GLN A 76 -22.56 14.99 4.73
CA GLN A 76 -21.84 13.82 4.21
C GLN A 76 -20.87 13.27 5.26
N LEU A 77 -20.68 11.96 5.26
CA LEU A 77 -19.69 11.32 6.14
C LEU A 77 -18.27 11.28 5.54
N TYR A 78 -18.00 12.09 4.54
CA TYR A 78 -16.72 12.25 3.84
C TYR A 78 -16.52 13.72 3.46
N LEU A 79 -15.29 14.05 3.10
CA LEU A 79 -14.95 15.30 2.43
C LEU A 79 -14.82 15.02 0.92
N GLU A 80 -15.25 15.92 0.07
CA GLU A 80 -15.21 15.73 -1.37
C GLU A 80 -14.49 16.89 -2.07
N TRP A 81 -13.60 16.56 -3.01
CA TRP A 81 -12.97 17.48 -3.95
C TRP A 81 -13.37 17.08 -5.36
N LYS A 82 -13.70 18.05 -6.20
CA LYS A 82 -13.88 17.86 -7.64
C LYS A 82 -12.54 18.12 -8.32
N VAL A 83 -11.85 17.08 -8.78
CA VAL A 83 -10.47 17.13 -9.26
C VAL A 83 -10.43 16.90 -10.77
N ALA A 84 -9.80 17.82 -11.52
CA ALA A 84 -9.51 17.56 -12.92
C ALA A 84 -8.49 16.41 -13.01
N TYR A 85 -8.82 15.37 -13.78
CA TYR A 85 -7.93 14.23 -13.89
C TYR A 85 -6.62 14.60 -14.59
N LYS A 86 -5.53 14.27 -13.94
CA LYS A 86 -4.18 14.22 -14.51
C LYS A 86 -3.50 12.99 -13.92
N PRO A 87 -2.81 12.14 -14.73
CA PRO A 87 -2.02 11.04 -14.18
C PRO A 87 -1.02 11.52 -13.13
N GLY A 88 -0.74 10.67 -12.15
CA GLY A 88 0.20 10.97 -11.07
C GLY A 88 -0.31 10.51 -9.72
N THR A 89 -0.05 11.30 -8.69
CA THR A 89 -0.29 10.90 -7.31
C THR A 89 -1.23 11.84 -6.59
N LEU A 90 -2.32 11.26 -6.05
CA LEU A 90 -3.17 11.90 -5.05
C LEU A 90 -2.65 11.57 -3.64
N VAL A 91 -2.56 12.58 -2.79
CA VAL A 91 -2.18 12.42 -1.38
C VAL A 91 -3.21 13.12 -0.50
N ALA A 92 -3.82 12.39 0.42
CA ALA A 92 -4.70 12.95 1.45
C ALA A 92 -3.96 12.97 2.79
N VAL A 93 -3.73 14.15 3.33
CA VAL A 93 -3.05 14.37 4.61
C VAL A 93 -4.09 14.71 5.67
N ALA A 94 -4.30 13.79 6.60
CA ALA A 94 -5.24 13.96 7.71
C ALA A 94 -4.54 14.57 8.94
N ARG A 95 -5.16 15.61 9.51
CA ARG A 95 -4.60 16.37 10.64
C ARG A 95 -5.57 16.41 11.80
N ASP A 96 -5.04 16.42 13.02
CA ASP A 96 -5.79 16.64 14.25
C ASP A 96 -6.19 18.13 14.43
N GLU A 97 -6.79 18.46 15.56
CA GLU A 97 -7.23 19.83 15.91
C GLU A 97 -6.05 20.79 16.08
N SER A 98 -4.86 20.28 16.42
CA SER A 98 -3.64 21.08 16.55
C SER A 98 -2.96 21.36 15.20
N GLY A 99 -3.44 20.71 14.11
CA GLY A 99 -2.84 20.78 12.78
C GLY A 99 -1.73 19.74 12.53
N LYS A 100 -1.44 18.89 13.52
CA LYS A 100 -0.45 17.82 13.37
C LYS A 100 -0.98 16.73 12.44
N GLU A 101 -0.14 16.26 11.52
CA GLU A 101 -0.43 15.09 10.69
C GLU A 101 -0.55 13.84 11.55
N ILE A 102 -1.66 13.10 11.38
CA ILE A 102 -1.94 11.87 12.13
C ILE A 102 -2.18 10.66 11.22
N ALA A 103 -2.48 10.88 9.95
CA ALA A 103 -2.63 9.81 8.96
C ALA A 103 -2.44 10.36 7.55
N ARG A 104 -2.05 9.49 6.62
CA ARG A 104 -1.87 9.79 5.21
C ARG A 104 -2.36 8.62 4.37
N ASP A 105 -3.01 8.93 3.23
CA ASP A 105 -3.35 7.96 2.20
C ASP A 105 -2.83 8.45 0.86
N THR A 106 -2.33 7.52 0.05
CA THR A 106 -1.70 7.84 -1.23
C THR A 106 -2.24 6.89 -2.31
N VAL A 107 -2.71 7.47 -3.40
CA VAL A 107 -3.19 6.74 -4.57
C VAL A 107 -2.42 7.21 -5.79
N THR A 108 -1.68 6.31 -6.41
CA THR A 108 -0.83 6.62 -7.58
C THR A 108 -1.41 5.97 -8.83
N THR A 109 -1.35 6.69 -9.94
CA THR A 109 -1.61 6.09 -11.26
C THR A 109 -0.58 5.01 -11.50
N ALA A 110 -1.04 3.76 -11.59
CA ALA A 110 -0.20 2.63 -11.93
C ALA A 110 0.10 2.61 -13.43
N ASP A 111 1.28 2.12 -13.78
CA ASP A 111 1.68 1.83 -15.15
C ASP A 111 0.98 0.57 -15.68
N GLN A 112 1.39 0.08 -16.86
CA GLN A 112 0.86 -1.14 -17.46
C GLN A 112 1.09 -2.36 -16.54
N PRO A 113 0.18 -3.35 -16.56
CA PRO A 113 0.36 -4.61 -15.87
C PRO A 113 1.73 -5.25 -16.18
N SER A 114 2.43 -5.68 -15.15
CA SER A 114 3.77 -6.29 -15.28
C SER A 114 3.87 -7.65 -14.58
N ASN A 115 3.23 -7.80 -13.42
CA ASN A 115 3.37 -9.01 -12.62
C ASN A 115 2.05 -9.41 -11.95
N VAL A 116 1.89 -10.70 -11.73
CA VAL A 116 0.98 -11.23 -10.71
C VAL A 116 1.70 -11.17 -9.37
N ARG A 117 0.99 -10.78 -8.31
CA ARG A 117 1.47 -10.80 -6.93
C ARG A 117 0.52 -11.60 -6.06
N LEU A 118 1.05 -12.52 -5.23
CA LEU A 118 0.29 -13.29 -4.24
C LEU A 118 0.49 -12.73 -2.84
N VAL A 119 -0.62 -12.53 -2.11
CA VAL A 119 -0.63 -12.04 -0.74
C VAL A 119 -1.41 -13.03 0.12
N LYS A 120 -0.73 -13.81 0.93
CA LYS A 120 -1.35 -14.78 1.83
C LYS A 120 -1.78 -14.12 3.14
N GLU A 121 -2.95 -14.49 3.66
CA GLU A 121 -3.41 -14.03 4.98
C GLU A 121 -2.71 -14.79 6.10
N GLU A 122 -2.54 -16.12 5.92
CA GLU A 122 -1.96 -16.99 6.93
C GLU A 122 -0.66 -17.63 6.41
N HIS A 123 0.31 -17.77 7.31
CA HIS A 123 1.57 -18.46 7.03
C HIS A 123 1.53 -19.93 7.46
N VAL A 124 0.68 -20.23 8.45
CA VAL A 124 0.51 -21.55 9.06
C VAL A 124 -0.95 -21.82 9.32
N ILE A 125 -1.46 -22.96 8.84
CA ILE A 125 -2.83 -23.43 9.12
C ILE A 125 -2.79 -24.85 9.71
N GLY A 126 -3.89 -25.27 10.32
CA GLY A 126 -4.02 -26.63 10.87
C GLY A 126 -4.08 -27.71 9.81
N ALA A 127 -3.40 -28.83 9.99
CA ALA A 127 -3.48 -30.00 9.12
C ALA A 127 -4.61 -30.93 9.58
N ASP A 128 -5.87 -30.47 9.45
CA ASP A 128 -7.09 -31.16 9.93
C ASP A 128 -8.10 -31.48 8.80
N GLY A 129 -7.73 -31.18 7.56
CA GLY A 129 -8.59 -31.39 6.40
C GLY A 129 -9.77 -30.40 6.29
N LYS A 130 -9.81 -29.35 7.15
CA LYS A 130 -10.91 -28.39 7.24
C LYS A 130 -10.43 -26.94 7.27
N ASP A 131 -9.25 -26.68 7.82
CA ASP A 131 -8.73 -25.34 7.97
C ASP A 131 -8.49 -24.69 6.60
N LEU A 132 -8.81 -23.40 6.49
CA LEU A 132 -8.77 -22.64 5.24
C LEU A 132 -7.78 -21.48 5.35
N THR A 133 -7.19 -21.12 4.23
CA THR A 133 -6.48 -19.86 4.06
C THR A 133 -6.90 -19.18 2.77
N TYR A 134 -6.82 -17.85 2.78
CA TYR A 134 -7.14 -17.00 1.65
C TYR A 134 -5.83 -16.41 1.11
N ILE A 135 -5.59 -16.63 -0.17
CA ILE A 135 -4.42 -16.09 -0.87
C ILE A 135 -4.94 -15.13 -1.93
N HIS A 136 -4.78 -13.83 -1.68
CA HIS A 136 -5.16 -12.82 -2.63
C HIS A 136 -4.17 -12.79 -3.79
N TYR A 137 -4.67 -12.58 -5.01
CA TYR A 137 -3.83 -12.25 -6.14
C TYR A 137 -4.12 -10.84 -6.61
N GLU A 138 -3.08 -10.16 -7.02
CA GLU A 138 -3.12 -8.78 -7.46
C GLU A 138 -2.34 -8.64 -8.77
N ILE A 139 -2.85 -7.86 -9.69
CA ILE A 139 -2.11 -7.46 -10.89
C ILE A 139 -1.43 -6.14 -10.58
N VAL A 140 -0.12 -6.12 -10.68
CA VAL A 140 0.71 -4.97 -10.33
C VAL A 140 1.57 -4.52 -11.50
N ASP A 141 1.93 -3.24 -11.51
CA ASP A 141 2.90 -2.68 -12.45
C ASP A 141 4.35 -3.06 -12.06
N ALA A 142 5.32 -2.60 -12.84
CA ALA A 142 6.74 -2.86 -12.58
C ALA A 142 7.26 -2.22 -11.28
N ASN A 143 6.54 -1.23 -10.74
CA ASN A 143 6.84 -0.57 -9.46
C ASN A 143 6.13 -1.25 -8.27
N GLY A 144 5.32 -2.28 -8.54
CA GLY A 144 4.54 -3.00 -7.53
C GLY A 144 3.24 -2.28 -7.12
N ASN A 145 2.80 -1.25 -7.86
CA ASN A 145 1.52 -0.61 -7.63
C ASN A 145 0.40 -1.47 -8.20
N LEU A 146 -0.71 -1.59 -7.48
CA LEU A 146 -1.91 -2.25 -7.98
C LEU A 146 -2.42 -1.55 -9.24
N VAL A 147 -2.69 -2.30 -10.31
CA VAL A 147 -3.32 -1.80 -11.53
C VAL A 147 -4.84 -1.98 -11.41
N PRO A 148 -5.61 -0.96 -11.02
CA PRO A 148 -7.03 -1.10 -10.66
C PRO A 148 -7.96 -1.25 -11.88
N THR A 149 -7.42 -1.21 -13.08
CA THR A 149 -8.13 -1.44 -14.34
C THR A 149 -7.85 -2.82 -14.93
N ALA A 150 -6.94 -3.58 -14.31
CA ALA A 150 -6.53 -4.88 -14.83
C ALA A 150 -7.61 -5.94 -14.64
N ASN A 151 -7.82 -6.72 -15.70
CA ASN A 151 -8.76 -7.85 -15.74
C ASN A 151 -8.11 -9.12 -16.34
N ASN A 152 -6.80 -9.24 -16.23
CA ASN A 152 -6.00 -10.35 -16.73
C ASN A 152 -6.52 -11.69 -16.20
N LEU A 153 -6.53 -12.72 -17.06
CA LEU A 153 -6.84 -14.08 -16.66
C LEU A 153 -5.63 -14.68 -15.93
N VAL A 154 -5.83 -15.07 -14.68
CA VAL A 154 -4.79 -15.71 -13.86
C VAL A 154 -5.06 -17.19 -13.75
N HIS A 155 -4.04 -18.00 -13.98
CA HIS A 155 -4.03 -19.45 -13.81
C HIS A 155 -3.38 -19.81 -12.47
N PHE A 156 -3.90 -20.84 -11.82
CA PHE A 156 -3.44 -21.27 -10.51
C PHE A 156 -3.06 -22.76 -10.54
N ASN A 157 -1.92 -23.06 -9.94
CA ASN A 157 -1.47 -24.42 -9.72
C ASN A 157 -1.00 -24.58 -8.27
N LEU A 158 -1.34 -25.69 -7.63
CA LEU A 158 -1.02 -25.92 -6.22
C LEU A 158 -0.32 -27.26 -6.06
N HIS A 159 0.79 -27.24 -5.33
CA HIS A 159 1.55 -28.43 -5.00
C HIS A 159 1.71 -28.57 -3.50
N GLY A 160 1.54 -29.78 -2.97
CA GLY A 160 1.76 -30.11 -1.56
C GLY A 160 0.48 -30.41 -0.79
N GLN A 161 0.50 -30.11 0.53
CA GLN A 161 -0.55 -30.51 1.49
C GLN A 161 -1.71 -29.52 1.57
N GLY A 162 -2.30 -29.20 0.42
CA GLY A 162 -3.46 -28.35 0.27
C GLY A 162 -4.31 -28.72 -0.93
N GLU A 163 -5.53 -28.16 -1.01
CA GLU A 163 -6.47 -28.31 -2.09
C GLU A 163 -7.10 -26.94 -2.39
N ILE A 164 -7.07 -26.47 -3.64
CA ILE A 164 -7.83 -25.29 -4.02
C ILE A 164 -9.31 -25.66 -3.95
N VAL A 165 -10.08 -24.94 -3.15
CA VAL A 165 -11.50 -25.18 -2.98
C VAL A 165 -12.38 -24.10 -3.62
N GLY A 166 -11.77 -22.98 -4.02
CA GLY A 166 -12.49 -21.91 -4.70
C GLY A 166 -11.58 -20.81 -5.21
N VAL A 167 -12.07 -20.08 -6.21
CA VAL A 167 -11.47 -18.85 -6.73
C VAL A 167 -12.57 -17.81 -6.91
N ASP A 168 -12.29 -16.55 -6.54
CA ASP A 168 -13.22 -15.44 -6.72
C ASP A 168 -12.47 -14.14 -7.02
N ASN A 169 -13.20 -13.13 -7.49
CA ASN A 169 -12.67 -11.79 -7.75
C ASN A 169 -13.59 -10.66 -7.28
N GLY A 170 -14.73 -11.00 -6.65
CA GLY A 170 -15.71 -10.05 -6.15
C GLY A 170 -16.61 -9.41 -7.22
N GLU A 171 -16.51 -9.81 -8.48
CA GLU A 171 -17.37 -9.30 -9.54
C GLU A 171 -18.75 -9.97 -9.48
N GLN A 172 -19.75 -9.24 -9.01
CA GLN A 172 -21.11 -9.77 -8.78
C GLN A 172 -21.81 -10.22 -10.07
N ALA A 173 -21.47 -9.62 -11.21
CA ALA A 173 -22.06 -9.97 -12.52
C ALA A 173 -21.30 -11.08 -13.25
N SER A 174 -20.19 -11.56 -12.69
CA SER A 174 -19.36 -12.59 -13.33
C SER A 174 -20.09 -13.93 -13.44
N ARG A 175 -19.93 -14.56 -14.60
CA ARG A 175 -20.40 -15.93 -14.87
C ARG A 175 -19.26 -16.95 -14.86
N GLU A 176 -18.05 -16.54 -14.52
CA GLU A 176 -16.93 -17.46 -14.40
C GLU A 176 -17.12 -18.41 -13.21
N ARG A 177 -16.61 -19.62 -13.36
CA ARG A 177 -16.74 -20.65 -12.33
C ARG A 177 -15.91 -20.31 -11.10
N TYR A 178 -16.50 -20.48 -9.93
CA TYR A 178 -15.79 -20.44 -8.64
C TYR A 178 -14.98 -21.72 -8.35
N LYS A 179 -15.22 -22.77 -9.11
CA LYS A 179 -14.60 -24.10 -9.01
C LYS A 179 -13.71 -24.37 -10.20
N ALA A 180 -12.94 -25.45 -10.14
CA ALA A 180 -12.14 -25.94 -11.25
C ALA A 180 -12.93 -25.97 -12.57
N GLN A 181 -12.25 -25.72 -13.67
CA GLN A 181 -12.80 -25.91 -15.00
C GLN A 181 -13.11 -27.39 -15.25
N ALA A 182 -13.79 -27.72 -16.34
CA ALA A 182 -14.13 -29.10 -16.70
C ALA A 182 -12.89 -29.99 -16.92
N ASP A 183 -11.75 -29.39 -17.29
CA ASP A 183 -10.45 -30.03 -17.48
C ASP A 183 -9.63 -30.11 -16.19
N GLY A 184 -10.18 -29.71 -15.05
CA GLY A 184 -9.50 -29.69 -13.75
C GLY A 184 -8.61 -28.49 -13.49
N THR A 185 -8.45 -27.57 -14.44
CA THR A 185 -7.62 -26.36 -14.25
C THR A 185 -8.32 -25.32 -13.38
N TRP A 186 -7.53 -24.53 -12.67
CA TRP A 186 -7.99 -23.41 -11.86
C TRP A 186 -7.58 -22.09 -12.50
N LYS A 187 -8.56 -21.24 -12.78
CA LYS A 187 -8.31 -19.90 -13.31
C LYS A 187 -9.45 -18.95 -13.00
N ARG A 188 -9.14 -17.67 -12.90
CA ARG A 188 -10.10 -16.59 -12.70
C ARG A 188 -9.53 -15.28 -13.23
N LYS A 189 -10.33 -14.45 -13.88
CA LYS A 189 -9.93 -13.09 -14.21
C LYS A 189 -9.74 -12.27 -12.93
N ALA A 190 -8.80 -11.34 -12.94
CA ALA A 190 -8.81 -10.27 -11.97
C ALA A 190 -10.02 -9.34 -12.20
N PHE A 191 -10.52 -8.75 -11.14
CA PHE A 191 -11.51 -7.68 -11.19
C PHE A 191 -10.98 -6.49 -10.40
N ASN A 192 -10.84 -5.35 -11.08
CA ASN A 192 -10.14 -4.20 -10.53
C ASN A 192 -8.72 -4.54 -10.03
N GLY A 193 -8.03 -5.39 -10.78
CA GLY A 193 -6.68 -5.84 -10.47
C GLY A 193 -6.57 -6.87 -9.35
N LYS A 194 -7.67 -7.41 -8.82
CA LYS A 194 -7.69 -8.26 -7.63
C LYS A 194 -8.52 -9.53 -7.78
N GLY A 195 -8.24 -10.49 -6.90
CA GLY A 195 -9.05 -11.65 -6.63
C GLY A 195 -8.49 -12.49 -5.49
N VAL A 196 -9.06 -13.67 -5.27
CA VAL A 196 -8.72 -14.56 -4.16
C VAL A 196 -8.76 -16.02 -4.58
N VAL A 197 -7.82 -16.81 -4.07
CA VAL A 197 -7.80 -18.27 -4.09
C VAL A 197 -8.00 -18.78 -2.68
N ILE A 198 -8.95 -19.67 -2.50
CA ILE A 198 -9.25 -20.31 -1.22
C ILE A 198 -8.63 -21.70 -1.24
N VAL A 199 -7.74 -21.96 -0.28
CA VAL A 199 -7.05 -23.23 -0.13
C VAL A 199 -7.43 -23.87 1.19
N LYS A 200 -7.81 -25.13 1.14
CA LYS A 200 -8.12 -25.99 2.29
C LYS A 200 -6.89 -26.87 2.59
N SER A 201 -6.57 -27.07 3.86
CA SER A 201 -5.54 -28.02 4.28
C SER A 201 -5.94 -29.48 3.99
N THR A 202 -4.95 -30.36 3.85
CA THR A 202 -5.13 -31.81 3.99
C THR A 202 -5.00 -32.22 5.47
N GLU A 203 -5.24 -33.50 5.78
CA GLU A 203 -5.00 -34.04 7.13
C GLU A 203 -3.50 -34.30 7.40
N THR A 204 -2.62 -34.10 6.43
CA THR A 204 -1.19 -34.34 6.52
C THR A 204 -0.45 -33.04 6.78
N ALA A 205 0.38 -33.02 7.83
CA ALA A 205 1.28 -31.90 8.11
C ALA A 205 2.37 -31.79 7.02
N GLY A 206 2.77 -30.54 6.71
CA GLY A 206 3.76 -30.25 5.69
C GLY A 206 3.66 -28.82 5.20
N LYS A 207 3.62 -28.62 3.90
CA LYS A 207 3.41 -27.34 3.25
C LYS A 207 2.72 -27.51 1.91
N PHE A 208 2.12 -26.48 1.43
CA PHE A 208 1.73 -26.35 0.02
C PHE A 208 2.26 -25.04 -0.55
N THR A 209 2.45 -25.00 -1.86
CA THR A 209 2.82 -23.79 -2.61
C THR A 209 1.80 -23.57 -3.71
N LEU A 210 1.17 -22.42 -3.68
CA LEU A 210 0.31 -21.90 -4.76
C LEU A 210 1.19 -21.14 -5.74
N TYR A 211 1.11 -21.46 -7.00
CA TYR A 211 1.71 -20.73 -8.12
C TYR A 211 0.61 -20.01 -8.87
N ALA A 212 0.88 -18.77 -9.30
CA ALA A 212 -0.02 -17.97 -10.10
C ALA A 212 0.72 -17.36 -11.28
N ASP A 213 0.16 -17.51 -12.47
CA ASP A 213 0.69 -16.93 -13.70
C ASP A 213 -0.42 -16.32 -14.56
N SER A 214 -0.04 -15.39 -15.42
CA SER A 214 -0.91 -14.76 -16.40
C SER A 214 -0.11 -14.48 -17.65
N GLU A 215 -0.73 -14.62 -18.81
CA GLU A 215 -0.07 -14.42 -20.10
C GLU A 215 0.54 -13.01 -20.19
N GLY A 216 1.83 -12.94 -20.56
CA GLY A 216 2.57 -11.69 -20.71
C GLY A 216 2.99 -11.02 -19.41
N LEU A 217 2.72 -11.61 -18.25
CA LEU A 217 3.09 -11.08 -16.94
C LEU A 217 4.11 -11.97 -16.22
N GLY A 218 4.86 -11.38 -15.29
CA GLY A 218 5.65 -12.14 -14.33
C GLY A 218 4.77 -12.93 -13.38
N SER A 219 5.18 -14.17 -13.05
CA SER A 219 4.48 -15.08 -12.13
C SER A 219 4.92 -14.85 -10.68
N ASP A 220 4.12 -15.38 -9.74
CA ASP A 220 4.47 -15.40 -8.31
C ASP A 220 4.09 -16.74 -7.66
N SER A 221 4.63 -16.98 -6.47
CA SER A 221 4.30 -18.16 -5.67
C SER A 221 4.19 -17.85 -4.18
N ALA A 222 3.26 -18.52 -3.50
CA ALA A 222 3.03 -18.37 -2.07
C ALA A 222 3.02 -19.72 -1.37
N THR A 223 3.89 -19.90 -0.36
CA THR A 223 3.95 -21.13 0.44
C THR A 223 3.26 -20.93 1.79
N VAL A 224 2.43 -21.89 2.18
CA VAL A 224 1.76 -21.95 3.48
C VAL A 224 2.10 -23.31 4.13
N TYR A 225 2.37 -23.30 5.43
CA TYR A 225 2.67 -24.50 6.20
C TYR A 225 1.42 -25.08 6.84
N THR A 226 1.30 -26.40 6.86
CA THR A 226 0.21 -27.13 7.51
C THR A 226 0.75 -27.93 8.68
N VAL A 227 0.22 -27.75 9.88
CA VAL A 227 0.77 -28.33 11.12
C VAL A 227 -0.30 -29.08 11.91
N LYS A 228 0.10 -30.15 12.59
CA LYS A 228 -0.74 -30.81 13.59
C LYS A 228 -0.75 -29.95 14.86
N ARG A 229 -1.87 -29.36 15.23
CA ARG A 229 -1.99 -28.49 16.42
C ARG A 229 -1.73 -29.22 17.76
N THR A 230 -1.55 -30.54 17.73
CA THR A 230 -1.20 -31.38 18.88
C THR A 230 0.31 -31.50 19.10
N GLN A 231 1.15 -30.87 18.27
CA GLN A 231 2.60 -30.95 18.37
C GLN A 231 3.10 -30.14 19.57
N SER A 232 3.82 -30.79 20.50
CA SER A 232 4.25 -30.20 21.75
C SER A 232 5.56 -29.39 21.68
N ALA A 233 6.35 -29.56 20.64
CA ALA A 233 7.59 -28.83 20.43
C ALA A 233 7.39 -27.63 19.49
N LYS A 234 7.90 -26.46 19.92
CA LYS A 234 7.91 -25.25 19.11
C LYS A 234 9.02 -25.36 18.06
N GLU A 235 8.66 -25.41 16.80
CA GLU A 235 9.59 -25.55 15.68
C GLU A 235 9.45 -24.35 14.72
N LEU A 236 10.59 -23.83 14.26
CA LEU A 236 10.64 -22.77 13.25
C LEU A 236 10.23 -23.31 11.87
N VAL A 237 9.20 -22.73 11.27
CA VAL A 237 8.67 -23.20 9.97
C VAL A 237 8.88 -22.21 8.83
N ASP A 238 8.94 -20.88 9.12
CA ASP A 238 9.12 -19.87 8.07
C ASP A 238 9.81 -18.61 8.62
N LEU A 239 10.33 -17.79 7.69
CA LEU A 239 10.80 -16.44 7.96
C LEU A 239 9.97 -15.47 7.11
N LEU A 240 9.29 -14.52 7.75
CA LEU A 240 8.48 -13.56 7.02
C LEU A 240 9.35 -12.61 6.19
N PRO A 241 8.97 -12.30 4.95
CA PRO A 241 9.68 -11.33 4.15
C PRO A 241 9.72 -9.96 4.83
N ALA A 242 10.91 -9.40 4.95
CA ALA A 242 11.11 -8.04 5.40
C ALA A 242 10.83 -7.05 4.25
N LYS A 243 10.56 -5.79 4.59
CA LYS A 243 10.41 -4.71 3.62
C LYS A 243 11.28 -3.53 4.04
N ALA A 244 11.88 -2.88 3.06
CA ALA A 244 12.58 -1.61 3.24
C ALA A 244 12.38 -0.74 2.01
N THR A 245 12.62 0.55 2.16
CA THR A 245 12.56 1.53 1.07
C THR A 245 13.82 2.39 1.14
N THR A 246 14.37 2.73 -0.01
CA THR A 246 15.49 3.66 -0.15
C THR A 246 15.34 4.47 -1.44
N ILE A 247 16.22 5.41 -1.67
CA ILE A 247 16.28 6.26 -2.85
C ILE A 247 17.42 5.79 -3.76
N VAL A 248 17.28 5.98 -5.06
CA VAL A 248 18.35 5.70 -6.03
C VAL A 248 19.63 6.43 -5.63
N GLY A 249 20.73 5.68 -5.50
CA GLY A 249 22.05 6.19 -5.13
C GLY A 249 22.33 6.27 -3.63
N GLU A 250 21.30 6.17 -2.78
CA GLU A 250 21.46 6.20 -1.32
C GLU A 250 21.71 4.80 -0.74
N GLU A 251 22.42 4.76 0.39
CA GLU A 251 22.62 3.51 1.13
C GLU A 251 21.31 3.05 1.78
N ALA A 252 20.91 1.81 1.51
CA ALA A 252 19.68 1.27 2.05
C ALA A 252 19.84 0.88 3.53
N GLN A 253 18.98 1.44 4.39
CA GLN A 253 18.88 1.02 5.79
C GLN A 253 18.06 -0.28 5.86
N LEU A 254 18.75 -1.41 5.95
CA LEU A 254 18.11 -2.74 5.97
C LEU A 254 17.71 -3.13 7.41
N PRO A 255 16.54 -3.78 7.59
CA PRO A 255 16.14 -4.28 8.91
C PRO A 255 17.16 -5.28 9.44
N GLN A 256 17.52 -5.15 10.71
CA GLN A 256 18.46 -6.07 11.37
C GLN A 256 17.78 -7.35 11.87
N MET A 257 16.45 -7.37 11.89
CA MET A 257 15.63 -8.46 12.38
C MET A 257 14.60 -8.87 11.35
N VAL A 258 14.25 -10.16 11.34
CA VAL A 258 13.13 -10.72 10.59
C VAL A 258 12.22 -11.50 11.53
N LYS A 259 10.93 -11.56 11.21
CA LYS A 259 9.98 -12.37 12.00
C LYS A 259 10.08 -13.82 11.60
N ALA A 260 10.41 -14.66 12.56
CA ALA A 260 10.37 -16.11 12.47
C ALA A 260 8.96 -16.60 12.84
N VAL A 261 8.39 -17.51 12.06
CA VAL A 261 7.08 -18.13 12.29
C VAL A 261 7.29 -19.56 12.75
N TYR A 262 6.58 -19.92 13.81
CA TYR A 262 6.65 -21.26 14.39
C TYR A 262 5.40 -22.08 14.06
N ASN A 263 5.51 -23.40 14.23
CA ASN A 263 4.43 -24.35 13.96
C ASN A 263 3.17 -24.13 14.85
N ASP A 264 3.30 -23.41 15.96
CA ASP A 264 2.18 -23.00 16.80
C ASP A 264 1.51 -21.70 16.36
N GLY A 265 1.97 -21.11 15.24
CA GLY A 265 1.53 -19.82 14.71
C GLY A 265 2.15 -18.60 15.39
N SER A 266 2.95 -18.80 16.45
CA SER A 266 3.65 -17.70 17.12
C SER A 266 4.78 -17.13 16.27
N THR A 267 5.14 -15.88 16.52
CA THR A 267 6.26 -15.22 15.83
C THR A 267 7.28 -14.68 16.82
N GLU A 268 8.54 -14.68 16.42
CA GLU A 268 9.66 -14.10 17.16
C GLU A 268 10.57 -13.31 16.23
N ASP A 269 11.21 -12.26 16.73
CA ASP A 269 12.20 -11.53 15.97
C ASP A 269 13.56 -12.27 16.04
N LYS A 270 14.19 -12.48 14.89
CA LYS A 270 15.50 -13.12 14.73
C LYS A 270 16.46 -12.21 13.98
N ALA A 271 17.69 -12.12 14.47
CA ALA A 271 18.73 -11.36 13.78
C ALA A 271 19.03 -11.96 12.40
N VAL A 272 19.19 -11.08 11.41
CA VAL A 272 19.46 -11.47 10.01
C VAL A 272 20.72 -10.78 9.49
N THR A 273 21.47 -11.52 8.67
CA THR A 273 22.61 -10.99 7.92
C THR A 273 22.25 -11.01 6.44
N TRP A 274 22.17 -9.82 5.82
CA TRP A 274 21.81 -9.66 4.41
C TRP A 274 23.03 -9.81 3.49
N LYS A 275 22.84 -10.43 2.32
CA LYS A 275 23.81 -10.44 1.22
C LYS A 275 23.51 -9.28 0.30
N ILE A 276 24.21 -8.17 0.46
CA ILE A 276 23.93 -6.92 -0.24
C ILE A 276 24.66 -6.90 -1.59
N PRO A 277 23.95 -6.85 -2.74
CA PRO A 277 24.56 -6.64 -4.05
C PRO A 277 25.17 -5.23 -4.16
N ALA A 278 26.31 -5.13 -4.84
CA ALA A 278 27.03 -3.83 -5.00
C ALA A 278 26.26 -2.77 -5.79
N ASP A 279 25.25 -3.16 -6.56
CA ASP A 279 24.43 -2.30 -7.40
C ASP A 279 22.98 -2.17 -6.91
N LEU A 280 22.74 -2.58 -5.66
CA LEU A 280 21.40 -2.72 -5.08
C LEU A 280 20.54 -1.46 -5.27
N THR A 281 21.10 -0.28 -5.06
CA THR A 281 20.37 1.00 -5.08
C THR A 281 20.63 1.84 -6.36
N LYS A 282 21.35 1.32 -7.35
CA LYS A 282 21.70 2.09 -8.56
C LYS A 282 20.52 2.41 -9.49
N THR A 283 19.47 1.61 -9.43
CA THR A 283 18.29 1.78 -10.28
C THR A 283 17.02 1.59 -9.47
N ARG A 284 15.99 2.35 -9.80
CA ARG A 284 14.66 2.20 -9.20
C ARG A 284 14.07 0.81 -9.45
N GLY A 285 13.11 0.44 -8.63
CA GLY A 285 12.34 -0.80 -8.75
C GLY A 285 12.34 -1.60 -7.45
N VAL A 286 11.66 -2.74 -7.48
CA VAL A 286 11.65 -3.68 -6.36
C VAL A 286 12.79 -4.68 -6.54
N LYS A 287 13.66 -4.78 -5.54
CA LYS A 287 14.81 -5.67 -5.51
C LYS A 287 14.62 -6.71 -4.42
N GLU A 288 14.93 -7.97 -4.72
CA GLU A 288 14.97 -9.01 -3.70
C GLU A 288 16.41 -9.10 -3.14
N VAL A 289 16.52 -9.06 -1.81
CA VAL A 289 17.80 -9.29 -1.10
C VAL A 289 17.64 -10.51 -0.21
N LEU A 290 18.56 -11.44 -0.33
CA LEU A 290 18.58 -12.67 0.47
C LEU A 290 19.44 -12.50 1.71
N GLY A 291 19.03 -13.14 2.81
CA GLY A 291 19.74 -13.12 4.08
C GLY A 291 19.78 -14.48 4.77
N SER A 292 20.67 -14.59 5.72
CA SER A 292 20.82 -15.76 6.59
C SER A 292 20.46 -15.43 8.04
N VAL A 293 19.84 -16.37 8.72
CA VAL A 293 19.50 -16.32 10.14
C VAL A 293 20.19 -17.46 10.86
N ALA A 294 20.88 -17.14 11.96
CA ALA A 294 21.60 -18.15 12.73
C ALA A 294 20.65 -19.24 13.27
N GLY A 295 21.11 -20.49 13.26
CA GLY A 295 20.38 -21.63 13.80
C GLY A 295 19.27 -22.20 12.89
N THR A 296 19.22 -21.76 11.62
CA THR A 296 18.27 -22.31 10.62
C THR A 296 18.90 -22.37 9.23
N SER A 297 18.39 -23.27 8.39
CA SER A 297 18.70 -23.33 6.96
C SER A 297 17.73 -22.48 6.10
N LEU A 298 16.71 -21.85 6.72
CA LEU A 298 15.76 -21.00 6.01
C LEU A 298 16.45 -19.71 5.55
N THR A 299 16.10 -19.29 4.35
CA THR A 299 16.62 -18.04 3.77
C THR A 299 15.65 -16.90 4.05
N ALA A 300 16.16 -15.85 4.70
CA ALA A 300 15.41 -14.60 4.86
C ALA A 300 15.36 -13.85 3.52
N ARG A 301 14.21 -13.22 3.25
CA ARG A 301 13.99 -12.43 2.05
C ARG A 301 13.60 -11.00 2.44
N LEU A 302 14.19 -10.03 1.75
CA LEU A 302 13.86 -8.61 1.88
C LEU A 302 13.42 -8.11 0.51
N MET A 303 12.25 -7.49 0.48
CA MET A 303 11.77 -6.73 -0.68
C MET A 303 12.17 -5.26 -0.48
N LEU A 304 13.24 -4.86 -1.13
CA LEU A 304 13.72 -3.47 -1.10
C LEU A 304 13.08 -2.69 -2.24
N LYS A 305 12.34 -1.65 -1.91
CA LYS A 305 11.80 -0.70 -2.88
C LYS A 305 12.79 0.44 -3.04
N VAL A 306 13.35 0.60 -4.25
CA VAL A 306 14.27 1.68 -4.60
C VAL A 306 13.49 2.72 -5.39
N LEU A 307 13.37 3.94 -4.90
CA LEU A 307 12.56 5.02 -5.43
C LEU A 307 13.42 6.13 -6.03
N ASP A 308 12.92 6.78 -7.08
CA ASP A 308 13.46 8.08 -7.49
C ASP A 308 12.88 9.17 -6.61
N LEU A 309 13.70 10.15 -6.26
CA LEU A 309 13.24 11.42 -5.73
C LEU A 309 12.71 12.25 -6.91
N VAL A 310 11.42 12.54 -6.91
CA VAL A 310 10.74 13.23 -8.03
C VAL A 310 10.75 14.73 -7.83
N ALA A 311 10.47 15.18 -6.61
CA ALA A 311 10.40 16.61 -6.30
C ALA A 311 10.56 16.88 -4.80
N TRP A 312 10.85 18.14 -4.50
CA TRP A 312 10.77 18.70 -3.17
C TRP A 312 9.56 19.63 -3.09
N LEU A 313 8.75 19.48 -2.06
CA LEU A 313 7.63 20.36 -1.78
C LEU A 313 7.99 21.24 -0.57
N PRO A 314 8.24 22.55 -0.75
CA PRO A 314 8.41 23.45 0.35
C PRO A 314 7.11 23.63 1.12
N LYS A 315 7.19 23.75 2.45
CA LYS A 315 6.04 24.09 3.29
C LYS A 315 5.84 25.61 3.28
N SER A 316 4.61 26.05 3.02
CA SER A 316 4.26 27.47 3.18
C SER A 316 4.42 27.89 4.64
N GLN A 317 5.11 28.99 4.87
CA GLN A 317 5.33 29.56 6.19
C GLN A 317 4.76 30.98 6.25
N THR A 318 4.14 31.32 7.38
CA THR A 318 3.79 32.69 7.71
C THR A 318 4.73 33.13 8.83
N VAL A 319 5.56 34.10 8.53
CA VAL A 319 6.60 34.57 9.45
C VAL A 319 6.49 36.07 9.68
N PRO A 320 6.92 36.59 10.83
CA PRO A 320 6.99 38.01 11.06
C PRO A 320 7.87 38.72 10.03
N VAL A 321 7.59 39.98 9.77
CA VAL A 321 8.45 40.84 8.93
C VAL A 321 9.84 40.94 9.55
N ASN A 322 10.87 40.94 8.71
CA ASN A 322 12.29 40.91 9.09
C ASN A 322 12.75 39.59 9.74
N THR A 323 12.03 38.50 9.58
CA THR A 323 12.54 37.16 9.94
C THR A 323 13.81 36.86 9.15
N ALA A 324 14.88 36.40 9.82
CA ALA A 324 16.07 35.97 9.14
C ALA A 324 15.85 34.63 8.38
N THR A 325 16.58 34.42 7.29
CA THR A 325 16.42 33.19 6.49
C THR A 325 16.84 31.93 7.26
N GLU A 326 17.78 32.07 8.20
CA GLU A 326 18.20 30.99 9.11
C GLU A 326 17.11 30.55 10.11
N ASP A 327 16.14 31.44 10.38
CA ASP A 327 15.03 31.20 11.32
C ASP A 327 13.79 30.61 10.63
N LEU A 328 13.83 30.47 9.30
CA LEU A 328 12.75 29.80 8.56
C LEU A 328 12.76 28.30 8.88
N ASP A 329 11.53 27.72 8.93
CA ASP A 329 11.40 26.26 9.06
C ASP A 329 12.13 25.57 7.90
N LYS A 330 13.07 24.69 8.23
CA LYS A 330 13.92 23.98 7.28
C LYS A 330 13.34 22.66 6.82
N VAL A 331 12.12 22.33 7.24
CA VAL A 331 11.47 21.09 6.85
C VAL A 331 10.82 21.23 5.48
N VAL A 332 11.22 20.38 4.56
CA VAL A 332 10.61 20.19 3.24
C VAL A 332 10.05 18.78 3.12
N THR A 333 9.10 18.59 2.22
CA THR A 333 8.56 17.26 1.92
C THR A 333 9.18 16.74 0.64
N ALA A 334 9.93 15.66 0.74
CA ALA A 334 10.41 14.88 -0.40
C ALA A 334 9.28 14.05 -0.99
N ILE A 335 9.22 13.95 -2.31
CA ILE A 335 8.22 13.17 -3.04
C ILE A 335 8.93 12.16 -3.87
N PHE A 336 8.49 10.92 -3.75
CA PHE A 336 9.10 9.78 -4.42
C PHE A 336 8.28 9.27 -5.60
N SER A 337 8.92 8.49 -6.47
CA SER A 337 8.34 7.96 -7.70
C SER A 337 7.13 7.03 -7.51
N ASP A 338 6.87 6.57 -6.29
CA ASP A 338 5.67 5.81 -5.93
C ASP A 338 4.59 6.68 -5.29
N GLY A 339 4.80 8.00 -5.25
CA GLY A 339 3.91 8.97 -4.65
C GLY A 339 3.97 9.05 -3.13
N THR A 340 4.80 8.25 -2.48
CA THR A 340 5.05 8.42 -1.05
C THR A 340 5.86 9.70 -0.79
N THR A 341 5.79 10.19 0.42
CA THR A 341 6.50 11.40 0.84
C THR A 341 7.21 11.17 2.16
N SER A 342 8.25 11.96 2.40
CA SER A 342 8.99 11.98 3.66
C SER A 342 9.44 13.39 3.95
N ASP A 343 9.37 13.82 5.21
CA ASP A 343 9.95 15.07 5.62
C ASP A 343 11.48 14.96 5.67
N ALA A 344 12.15 16.00 5.22
CA ALA A 344 13.61 16.16 5.27
C ALA A 344 13.97 17.58 5.66
N GLU A 345 15.13 17.75 6.28
CA GLU A 345 15.65 19.08 6.61
C GLU A 345 16.61 19.57 5.51
N VAL A 346 16.41 20.80 5.08
CA VAL A 346 17.36 21.51 4.21
C VAL A 346 18.38 22.27 5.06
N SER A 347 19.61 22.38 4.57
CA SER A 347 20.69 23.05 5.30
C SER A 347 20.48 24.57 5.38
N SER A 348 19.91 25.17 4.33
CA SER A 348 19.69 26.61 4.24
C SER A 348 18.64 26.95 3.18
N TRP A 349 18.08 28.16 3.28
CA TRP A 349 17.23 28.76 2.27
C TRP A 349 17.96 29.89 1.53
N THR A 350 17.68 30.02 0.25
CA THR A 350 18.05 31.18 -0.56
C THR A 350 16.77 31.81 -1.09
N LEU A 351 16.56 33.09 -0.83
CA LEU A 351 15.41 33.82 -1.34
C LEU A 351 15.64 34.21 -2.79
N GLU A 352 14.67 33.92 -3.68
CA GLU A 352 14.66 34.45 -5.05
C GLU A 352 14.53 36.00 -5.04
N ASN A 353 13.72 36.51 -4.13
CA ASN A 353 13.61 37.94 -3.85
C ASN A 353 14.21 38.25 -2.45
N PRO A 354 15.40 38.86 -2.37
CA PRO A 354 16.04 39.19 -1.09
C PRO A 354 15.21 40.14 -0.20
N ASP A 355 14.26 40.86 -0.78
CA ASP A 355 13.40 41.81 -0.06
C ASP A 355 12.06 41.20 0.40
N ALA A 356 11.82 39.93 0.07
CA ALA A 356 10.55 39.25 0.39
C ALA A 356 10.21 39.21 1.89
N LEU A 357 11.21 39.21 2.76
CA LEU A 357 11.05 39.21 4.22
C LEU A 357 11.19 40.59 4.87
N LYS A 358 11.51 41.65 4.08
CA LYS A 358 11.64 43.01 4.59
C LYS A 358 10.29 43.71 4.70
N ALA A 359 10.16 44.59 5.69
CA ALA A 359 9.04 45.48 5.76
C ALA A 359 9.03 46.36 4.51
N GLU A 360 7.92 46.42 3.76
CA GLU A 360 7.70 47.50 2.84
C GLU A 360 7.67 48.78 3.64
N ASN A 361 8.58 49.71 3.33
CA ASN A 361 8.59 51.01 3.95
C ASN A 361 7.30 51.72 3.59
N GLY A 362 6.34 51.71 4.49
CA GLY A 362 5.23 52.66 4.63
C GLY A 362 4.33 52.86 3.41
N GLN A 363 3.25 52.14 3.36
CA GLN A 363 1.93 52.71 3.08
C GLN A 363 0.91 52.17 4.07
#